data_16e5528cab440c5f666aaa536e91e151
#
_entry.id   16e5528cab440c5f666aaa536e91e151
#
_cell.length_a   1.000
_cell.length_b   1.000
_cell.length_c   1.000
_cell.angle_alpha   90.00
_cell.angle_beta   90.00
_cell.angle_gamma   90.00
#
_symmetry.space_group_name_H-M   'P 1'
#
loop_
_entity.id
_entity.type
_entity.pdbx_description
1 polymer ?
#
loop_
_entity_poly.entity_id
_entity_poly.type
_entity_poly.pdbx_seq_one_letter_code
_entity_poly.pdbx_strand_id
1 'polypeptide(L)'
;MSRTPNPCDNQTGGPERPFRVTEDELERALRDTFAGRAATPRPLAADPAAVAIRRARRTGHRRTLTGLALAGVATALVTTGMAQLGGPTGQQGTPTVVLGDPRGFSPSPLPTASAAPSPTGGPLRAELDLIVGSRLETSGGEQRELTSVGPVDRAQRVPDHGGWLVISAAAPAGRTLWWVPPNGSAPQVLLAGADAVAVAPDGRQVAWRDGPNLLAAGVVGGQLIATARTTAPAGAVPVGFAGDAVLARQPANGGFTVWRRAAGGQPGAVVHGVLSVYGALPDGRVVGLVSAGTPRRPCLALLDAARDLAPARTACGPELATDGLGGISRDRRWLLINGARKGALLVDLRTLETTVAAHPAGPALVAAVAWTPAGVALHVDATGRLVRVRPDRVVAGETPTASSVDGATPDERPVVVADTLS
;
A
#
# COMPACT_ATOMS: atom_id res chain seq x y z
N MET A 1 26.04 -71.85 -2.33
CA MET A 1 26.38 -71.62 -3.73
C MET A 1 25.11 -71.70 -4.54
N SER A 2 24.53 -70.59 -4.94
CA SER A 2 23.55 -70.53 -6.05
C SER A 2 23.28 -69.03 -6.33
N ARG A 3 23.74 -68.62 -7.48
CA ARG A 3 23.53 -67.29 -8.06
C ARG A 3 22.16 -67.27 -8.74
N THR A 4 21.39 -66.21 -8.43
CA THR A 4 20.16 -65.85 -9.19
C THR A 4 20.46 -64.58 -10.00
N PRO A 5 20.12 -64.50 -11.30
CA PRO A 5 20.37 -63.32 -12.13
C PRO A 5 19.20 -62.32 -12.03
N ASN A 6 19.52 -61.03 -12.03
CA ASN A 6 18.61 -59.92 -12.21
C ASN A 6 18.26 -59.73 -13.70
N PRO A 7 17.01 -59.49 -14.08
CA PRO A 7 16.68 -58.94 -15.37
C PRO A 7 16.52 -57.43 -15.29
N CYS A 8 17.40 -56.73 -15.98
CA CYS A 8 17.21 -55.30 -16.35
C CYS A 8 16.19 -55.26 -17.50
N ASP A 9 15.00 -54.76 -17.27
CA ASP A 9 14.10 -54.36 -18.33
C ASP A 9 14.24 -52.85 -18.58
N ASN A 10 14.73 -52.56 -19.77
CA ASN A 10 14.76 -51.24 -20.39
C ASN A 10 13.34 -50.84 -20.78
N GLN A 11 12.74 -49.86 -20.10
CA GLN A 11 11.61 -49.11 -20.65
C GLN A 11 12.12 -47.79 -21.23
N THR A 12 12.24 -47.76 -22.53
CA THR A 12 12.39 -46.60 -23.39
C THR A 12 11.18 -45.68 -23.23
N GLY A 13 11.34 -44.54 -22.52
CA GLY A 13 10.37 -43.46 -22.43
C GLY A 13 10.21 -42.76 -23.79
N GLY A 14 9.05 -42.92 -24.40
CA GLY A 14 8.64 -42.14 -25.57
C GLY A 14 8.38 -40.67 -25.15
N PRO A 15 8.50 -39.71 -26.08
CA PRO A 15 8.28 -38.31 -25.78
C PRO A 15 6.83 -38.05 -25.36
N GLU A 16 6.63 -37.53 -24.14
CA GLU A 16 5.35 -37.04 -23.68
C GLU A 16 4.86 -35.92 -24.62
N ARG A 17 3.75 -36.19 -25.31
CA ARG A 17 3.06 -35.20 -26.12
C ARG A 17 2.44 -34.16 -25.17
N PRO A 18 2.66 -32.87 -25.39
CA PRO A 18 1.99 -31.84 -24.59
C PRO A 18 0.48 -31.97 -24.76
N PHE A 19 -0.25 -32.11 -23.65
CA PHE A 19 -1.70 -32.09 -23.61
C PHE A 19 -2.20 -30.75 -24.22
N ARG A 20 -2.70 -30.80 -25.44
CA ARG A 20 -3.43 -29.68 -26.03
C ARG A 20 -4.89 -29.85 -25.60
N VAL A 21 -5.30 -29.05 -24.60
CA VAL A 21 -6.72 -28.89 -24.28
C VAL A 21 -7.34 -28.15 -25.46
N THR A 22 -8.36 -28.68 -26.06
CA THR A 22 -9.10 -28.04 -27.15
C THR A 22 -9.99 -26.92 -26.57
N GLU A 23 -10.28 -25.90 -27.37
CA GLU A 23 -11.13 -24.75 -26.94
C GLU A 23 -12.51 -25.23 -26.48
N ASP A 24 -13.07 -26.24 -27.15
CA ASP A 24 -14.35 -26.87 -26.79
C ASP A 24 -14.31 -27.60 -25.42
N GLU A 25 -13.17 -28.23 -25.08
CA GLU A 25 -12.99 -28.90 -23.79
C GLU A 25 -12.87 -27.83 -22.65
N LEU A 26 -12.20 -26.75 -22.91
CA LEU A 26 -12.08 -25.66 -21.96
C LEU A 26 -13.45 -24.97 -21.73
N GLU A 27 -14.20 -24.71 -22.80
CA GLU A 27 -15.54 -24.12 -22.72
C GLU A 27 -16.52 -25.02 -21.96
N ARG A 28 -16.46 -26.34 -22.21
CA ARG A 28 -17.29 -27.32 -21.49
C ARG A 28 -16.93 -27.38 -20.01
N ALA A 29 -15.65 -27.41 -19.65
CA ALA A 29 -15.18 -27.41 -18.26
C ALA A 29 -15.58 -26.14 -17.52
N LEU A 30 -15.51 -24.98 -18.17
CA LEU A 30 -15.98 -23.71 -17.61
C LEU A 30 -17.50 -23.71 -17.38
N ARG A 31 -18.28 -24.18 -18.38
CA ARG A 31 -19.74 -24.25 -18.27
C ARG A 31 -20.17 -25.18 -17.14
N ASP A 32 -19.54 -26.34 -16.99
CA ASP A 32 -19.83 -27.27 -15.90
C ASP A 32 -19.44 -26.70 -14.52
N THR A 33 -18.34 -25.97 -14.44
CA THR A 33 -17.90 -25.30 -13.20
C THR A 33 -18.89 -24.20 -12.78
N PHE A 34 -19.39 -23.42 -13.72
CA PHE A 34 -20.41 -22.38 -13.43
C PHE A 34 -21.77 -22.98 -13.11
N ALA A 35 -22.18 -24.04 -13.80
CA ALA A 35 -23.44 -24.75 -13.50
C ALA A 35 -23.40 -25.40 -12.10
N GLY A 36 -22.27 -26.00 -11.70
CA GLY A 36 -22.09 -26.54 -10.36
C GLY A 36 -22.14 -25.48 -9.25
N ARG A 37 -21.61 -24.29 -9.51
CA ARG A 37 -21.69 -23.16 -8.56
C ARG A 37 -23.09 -22.53 -8.47
N ALA A 38 -23.84 -22.51 -9.56
CA ALA A 38 -25.22 -21.99 -9.60
C ALA A 38 -26.21 -22.97 -8.93
N ALA A 39 -25.94 -24.27 -8.99
CA ALA A 39 -26.80 -25.32 -8.43
C ALA A 39 -26.68 -25.50 -6.91
N THR A 40 -25.67 -24.88 -6.25
CA THR A 40 -25.54 -24.95 -4.79
C THR A 40 -26.16 -23.68 -4.19
N PRO A 41 -27.41 -23.70 -3.70
CA PRO A 41 -28.00 -22.51 -3.06
C PRO A 41 -27.22 -22.25 -1.76
N ARG A 42 -26.39 -21.21 -1.75
CA ARG A 42 -25.87 -20.66 -0.52
C ARG A 42 -27.06 -20.13 0.28
N PRO A 43 -27.31 -20.60 1.52
CA PRO A 43 -28.31 -19.97 2.36
C PRO A 43 -27.88 -18.53 2.58
N LEU A 44 -28.54 -17.60 1.90
CA LEU A 44 -28.48 -16.19 2.24
C LEU A 44 -28.91 -16.10 3.69
N ALA A 45 -28.05 -15.57 4.56
CA ALA A 45 -28.43 -15.31 5.95
C ALA A 45 -29.76 -14.54 5.90
N ALA A 46 -30.75 -15.04 6.60
CA ALA A 46 -32.16 -14.61 6.48
C ALA A 46 -32.41 -13.12 6.74
N ASP A 47 -31.41 -12.38 7.23
CA ASP A 47 -31.47 -10.93 7.37
C ASP A 47 -30.04 -10.34 7.54
N PRO A 48 -29.41 -9.82 6.47
CA PRO A 48 -28.10 -9.17 6.55
C PRO A 48 -28.13 -7.89 7.40
N ALA A 49 -29.27 -7.21 7.48
CA ALA A 49 -29.45 -6.02 8.32
C ALA A 49 -29.46 -6.37 9.80
N ALA A 50 -30.13 -7.45 10.19
CA ALA A 50 -30.11 -7.93 11.58
C ALA A 50 -28.74 -8.43 12.04
N VAL A 51 -27.92 -8.95 11.12
CA VAL A 51 -26.52 -9.32 11.43
C VAL A 51 -25.67 -8.07 11.67
N ALA A 52 -25.83 -7.03 10.83
CA ALA A 52 -25.13 -5.76 11.00
C ALA A 52 -25.52 -5.04 12.30
N ILE A 53 -26.82 -5.01 12.63
CA ILE A 53 -27.33 -4.39 13.86
C ILE A 53 -26.86 -5.16 15.10
N ARG A 54 -26.85 -6.50 15.09
CA ARG A 54 -26.31 -7.29 16.19
C ARG A 54 -24.81 -7.06 16.38
N ARG A 55 -24.07 -6.88 15.30
CA ARG A 55 -22.63 -6.57 15.35
C ARG A 55 -22.40 -5.17 15.96
N ALA A 56 -23.16 -4.18 15.54
CA ALA A 56 -23.12 -2.82 16.11
C ALA A 56 -23.45 -2.79 17.61
N ARG A 57 -24.46 -3.55 18.07
CA ARG A 57 -24.82 -3.65 19.48
C ARG A 57 -23.73 -4.34 20.34
N ARG A 58 -23.06 -5.38 19.84
CA ARG A 58 -21.95 -6.04 20.58
C ARG A 58 -20.75 -5.12 20.76
N THR A 59 -20.50 -4.23 19.81
CA THR A 59 -19.40 -3.25 19.90
C THR A 59 -19.75 -2.11 20.88
N GLY A 60 -21.03 -1.73 20.98
CA GLY A 60 -21.53 -0.72 21.92
C GLY A 60 -21.40 -1.12 23.39
N HIS A 61 -21.69 -2.36 23.75
CA HIS A 61 -21.68 -2.82 25.16
C HIS A 61 -20.30 -2.92 25.81
N ARG A 62 -19.20 -2.91 25.07
CA ARG A 62 -17.85 -2.90 25.64
C ARG A 62 -17.30 -1.50 25.96
N ARG A 63 -18.02 -0.42 25.57
CA ARG A 63 -17.54 0.96 25.71
C ARG A 63 -18.35 1.84 26.70
N THR A 64 -19.35 1.30 27.41
CA THR A 64 -20.21 2.09 28.31
C THR A 64 -19.70 2.22 29.75
N LEU A 65 -18.41 1.97 30.03
CA LEU A 65 -17.88 2.17 31.39
C LEU A 65 -16.91 3.36 31.54
N THR A 66 -16.76 4.21 30.54
CA THR A 66 -16.02 5.47 30.74
C THR A 66 -16.62 6.58 29.86
N GLY A 67 -17.32 7.52 30.49
CA GLY A 67 -17.54 8.87 29.92
C GLY A 67 -18.97 9.20 29.53
N LEU A 68 -19.76 9.65 30.50
CA LEU A 68 -20.86 10.57 30.30
C LEU A 68 -20.33 11.87 29.70
N ALA A 69 -20.82 12.26 28.52
CA ALA A 69 -21.30 13.56 28.11
C ALA A 69 -21.19 13.77 26.58
N LEU A 70 -22.28 14.10 26.02
CA LEU A 70 -22.67 14.92 24.88
C LEU A 70 -23.54 14.16 23.85
N ALA A 71 -24.82 14.39 24.06
CA ALA A 71 -25.89 14.06 23.14
C ALA A 71 -25.93 15.07 21.98
N GLY A 72 -26.34 14.58 20.81
CA GLY A 72 -27.02 15.46 19.86
C GLY A 72 -26.72 15.22 18.41
N VAL A 73 -27.74 14.73 17.71
CA VAL A 73 -28.06 14.99 16.30
C VAL A 73 -27.20 14.30 15.23
N ALA A 74 -27.78 13.25 14.67
CA ALA A 74 -27.91 13.01 13.22
C ALA A 74 -28.66 11.71 12.95
N THR A 75 -29.96 11.75 13.09
CA THR A 75 -30.88 10.82 12.43
C THR A 75 -31.54 11.61 11.30
N ALA A 76 -31.43 11.13 10.11
CA ALA A 76 -32.28 11.32 8.93
C ALA A 76 -31.40 11.46 7.68
N LEU A 77 -31.50 10.50 6.84
CA LEU A 77 -31.70 10.59 5.38
C LEU A 77 -31.33 9.25 4.73
N VAL A 78 -32.26 8.31 4.86
CA VAL A 78 -32.39 7.23 3.88
C VAL A 78 -33.90 6.96 3.78
N THR A 79 -34.56 7.71 2.93
CA THR A 79 -35.80 7.32 2.23
C THR A 79 -36.09 8.41 1.21
N THR A 80 -36.12 8.04 -0.01
CA THR A 80 -36.91 8.53 -1.14
C THR A 80 -36.13 8.56 -2.43
N GLY A 81 -36.47 7.70 -3.32
CA GLY A 81 -35.91 7.68 -4.67
C GLY A 81 -36.50 6.58 -5.54
N MET A 82 -37.80 6.35 -5.50
CA MET A 82 -38.51 5.66 -6.59
C MET A 82 -39.73 6.50 -6.95
N ALA A 83 -39.81 6.79 -8.22
CA ALA A 83 -40.91 7.27 -9.02
C ALA A 83 -40.69 8.65 -9.62
N GLN A 84 -40.39 8.64 -10.92
CA GLN A 84 -41.09 9.44 -11.92
C GLN A 84 -40.67 9.06 -13.33
N LEU A 85 -41.47 8.19 -13.94
CA LEU A 85 -41.62 8.06 -15.37
C LEU A 85 -42.72 9.04 -15.79
N GLY A 86 -42.50 9.89 -16.79
CA GLY A 86 -43.52 10.67 -17.46
C GLY A 86 -42.99 11.95 -18.09
N GLY A 87 -42.84 11.96 -19.42
CA GLY A 87 -42.44 13.09 -20.26
C GLY A 87 -43.43 14.25 -20.26
N PRO A 88 -43.46 15.22 -21.20
CA PRO A 88 -43.06 15.15 -22.60
C PRO A 88 -42.29 16.39 -23.17
N THR A 89 -41.73 16.21 -24.36
CA THR A 89 -41.52 17.13 -25.50
C THR A 89 -41.14 18.59 -25.29
N GLY A 90 -40.02 19.00 -25.90
CA GLY A 90 -39.85 20.39 -26.26
C GLY A 90 -38.44 20.83 -26.64
N GLN A 91 -38.18 20.94 -27.93
CA GLN A 91 -37.26 21.84 -28.61
C GLN A 91 -35.78 21.46 -28.71
N GLN A 92 -35.51 21.00 -29.92
CA GLN A 92 -34.20 20.97 -30.55
C GLN A 92 -33.65 22.40 -30.77
N GLY A 93 -32.56 22.74 -30.11
CA GLY A 93 -31.73 23.86 -30.46
C GLY A 93 -30.49 23.36 -31.19
N THR A 94 -30.42 23.61 -32.49
CA THR A 94 -29.26 23.37 -33.34
C THR A 94 -28.06 24.23 -32.88
N PRO A 95 -26.88 23.68 -32.71
CA PRO A 95 -25.70 24.48 -32.44
C PRO A 95 -25.22 25.15 -33.75
N THR A 96 -25.23 26.47 -33.77
CA THR A 96 -24.64 27.28 -34.82
C THR A 96 -23.13 27.22 -34.71
N VAL A 97 -22.48 26.60 -35.71
CA VAL A 97 -21.02 26.63 -35.89
C VAL A 97 -20.68 27.97 -36.54
N VAL A 98 -19.99 28.84 -35.82
CA VAL A 98 -19.39 30.06 -36.34
C VAL A 98 -17.99 29.69 -36.88
N LEU A 99 -17.82 29.62 -38.17
CA LEU A 99 -16.50 29.58 -38.80
C LEU A 99 -15.87 30.97 -38.71
N GLY A 100 -14.76 31.08 -37.98
CA GLY A 100 -13.94 32.27 -37.93
C GLY A 100 -13.12 32.46 -39.18
N ASP A 101 -13.11 33.70 -39.67
CA ASP A 101 -12.42 34.20 -40.85
C ASP A 101 -10.87 34.10 -40.72
N PRO A 102 -10.12 33.54 -41.69
CA PRO A 102 -8.67 33.36 -41.59
C PRO A 102 -7.85 34.55 -42.14
N ARG A 103 -8.24 35.79 -41.83
CA ARG A 103 -7.46 36.96 -42.25
C ARG A 103 -7.10 37.86 -41.07
N GLY A 104 -5.89 37.69 -40.53
CA GLY A 104 -5.36 38.62 -39.55
C GLY A 104 -4.20 38.11 -38.70
N PHE A 105 -3.17 37.54 -39.34
CA PHE A 105 -1.87 37.39 -38.66
C PHE A 105 -0.95 38.53 -39.08
N SER A 106 -0.82 39.55 -38.21
CA SER A 106 0.30 40.47 -38.20
C SER A 106 1.41 39.90 -37.32
N PRO A 107 2.66 39.78 -37.76
CA PRO A 107 3.76 39.35 -36.94
C PRO A 107 4.16 40.49 -35.99
N SER A 108 3.96 40.30 -34.70
CA SER A 108 4.54 41.16 -33.65
C SER A 108 6.05 40.89 -33.52
N PRO A 109 6.86 41.93 -33.31
CA PRO A 109 8.31 41.78 -33.21
C PRO A 109 8.71 41.06 -31.90
N LEU A 110 9.71 40.21 -32.01
CA LEU A 110 10.37 39.54 -30.88
C LEU A 110 10.90 40.57 -29.86
N PRO A 111 10.63 40.42 -28.56
CA PRO A 111 11.40 41.15 -27.57
C PRO A 111 12.70 40.39 -27.28
N THR A 112 13.80 40.99 -27.71
CA THR A 112 15.13 40.67 -27.24
C THR A 112 15.24 41.23 -25.79
N ALA A 113 15.20 40.36 -24.83
CA ALA A 113 15.61 40.69 -23.45
C ALA A 113 16.25 39.47 -22.83
N SER A 114 17.56 39.52 -22.81
CA SER A 114 18.41 38.71 -21.93
C SER A 114 18.11 39.12 -20.49
N ALA A 115 17.33 38.33 -19.78
CA ALA A 115 17.21 38.37 -18.35
C ALA A 115 17.76 37.06 -17.81
N ALA A 116 18.84 37.16 -17.01
CA ALA A 116 19.34 36.05 -16.24
C ALA A 116 18.19 35.42 -15.42
N PRO A 117 18.05 34.10 -15.39
CA PRO A 117 17.02 33.49 -14.59
C PRO A 117 17.35 33.68 -13.12
N SER A 118 16.62 34.55 -12.44
CA SER A 118 16.52 34.52 -10.99
C SER A 118 16.04 33.12 -10.62
N PRO A 119 16.63 32.45 -9.60
CA PRO A 119 16.13 31.19 -9.11
C PRO A 119 14.85 31.47 -8.30
N THR A 120 13.77 31.75 -8.99
CA THR A 120 12.45 31.67 -8.42
C THR A 120 12.20 30.17 -8.22
N GLY A 121 12.37 29.68 -7.00
CA GLY A 121 11.95 28.36 -6.60
C GLY A 121 10.44 28.26 -6.84
N GLY A 122 10.06 27.93 -8.06
CA GLY A 122 8.68 27.58 -8.37
C GLY A 122 8.28 26.37 -7.52
N PRO A 123 6.98 26.24 -7.23
CA PRO A 123 6.46 25.12 -6.43
C PRO A 123 6.99 23.82 -7.02
N LEU A 124 7.54 22.99 -6.15
CA LEU A 124 8.00 21.66 -6.53
C LEU A 124 6.80 20.85 -7.03
N ARG A 125 6.66 20.70 -8.34
CA ARG A 125 5.78 19.64 -8.86
C ARG A 125 6.31 18.33 -8.33
N ALA A 126 5.47 17.63 -7.58
CA ALA A 126 5.84 16.34 -7.04
C ALA A 126 6.14 15.37 -8.18
N GLU A 127 7.24 14.65 -8.07
CA GLU A 127 7.61 13.58 -9.01
C GLU A 127 6.74 12.32 -8.76
N LEU A 128 5.89 12.37 -7.74
CA LEU A 128 4.92 11.35 -7.35
C LEU A 128 3.57 12.02 -7.08
N ASP A 129 2.53 11.18 -7.05
CA ASP A 129 1.22 11.63 -6.64
C ASP A 129 1.21 12.02 -5.14
N LEU A 130 0.48 13.07 -4.79
CA LEU A 130 0.34 13.58 -3.43
C LEU A 130 -1.14 13.67 -3.05
N ILE A 131 -1.44 13.44 -1.78
CA ILE A 131 -2.75 13.76 -1.20
C ILE A 131 -2.55 14.90 -0.21
N VAL A 132 -3.26 16.00 -0.41
CA VAL A 132 -3.27 17.18 0.45
C VAL A 132 -4.71 17.43 0.88
N GLY A 133 -5.00 17.27 2.17
CA GLY A 133 -6.36 17.31 2.67
C GLY A 133 -7.27 16.29 2.00
N SER A 134 -8.30 16.77 1.31
CA SER A 134 -9.23 15.94 0.52
C SER A 134 -8.91 15.88 -0.98
N ARG A 135 -7.72 16.29 -1.40
CA ARG A 135 -7.37 16.39 -2.82
C ARG A 135 -6.16 15.51 -3.15
N LEU A 136 -6.32 14.66 -4.15
CA LEU A 136 -5.23 13.92 -4.79
C LEU A 136 -4.71 14.74 -5.97
N GLU A 137 -3.45 15.07 -5.96
CA GLU A 137 -2.72 15.69 -7.06
C GLU A 137 -1.77 14.65 -7.67
N THR A 138 -1.95 14.37 -8.95
CA THR A 138 -1.09 13.42 -9.66
C THR A 138 0.21 14.08 -10.11
N SER A 139 1.25 13.30 -10.30
CA SER A 139 2.53 13.75 -10.88
C SER A 139 2.36 14.38 -12.28
N GLY A 140 1.26 14.04 -12.98
CA GLY A 140 0.85 14.66 -14.23
C GLY A 140 0.15 16.01 -14.09
N GLY A 141 -0.13 16.46 -12.88
CA GLY A 141 -0.84 17.73 -12.59
C GLY A 141 -2.36 17.63 -12.61
N GLU A 142 -2.94 16.44 -12.76
CA GLU A 142 -4.38 16.25 -12.54
C GLU A 142 -4.72 16.37 -11.06
N GLN A 143 -5.85 17.01 -10.76
CA GLN A 143 -6.39 17.11 -9.41
C GLN A 143 -7.71 16.37 -9.30
N ARG A 144 -7.91 15.65 -8.19
CA ARG A 144 -9.11 14.86 -7.92
C ARG A 144 -9.56 15.06 -6.49
N GLU A 145 -10.85 15.29 -6.32
CA GLU A 145 -11.45 15.42 -5.00
C GLU A 145 -11.71 14.05 -4.36
N LEU A 146 -11.30 13.94 -3.10
CA LEU A 146 -11.47 12.77 -2.25
C LEU A 146 -12.41 13.03 -1.07
N THR A 147 -13.42 13.89 -1.25
CA THR A 147 -14.28 14.41 -0.16
C THR A 147 -14.94 13.31 0.68
N SER A 148 -15.22 12.14 0.07
CA SER A 148 -15.82 11.00 0.76
C SER A 148 -14.84 10.15 1.57
N VAL A 149 -13.52 10.33 1.37
CA VAL A 149 -12.49 9.44 1.95
C VAL A 149 -12.13 9.85 3.38
N GLY A 150 -12.27 11.12 3.71
CA GLY A 150 -11.83 11.66 5.00
C GLY A 150 -10.29 11.77 5.12
N PRO A 151 -9.76 11.97 6.34
CA PRO A 151 -8.32 12.07 6.54
C PRO A 151 -7.60 10.80 6.12
N VAL A 152 -6.51 10.97 5.37
CA VAL A 152 -5.71 9.88 4.80
C VAL A 152 -4.45 9.63 5.64
N ASP A 153 -4.15 8.35 5.91
CA ASP A 153 -2.93 7.90 6.58
C ASP A 153 -1.87 7.43 5.58
N ARG A 154 -2.31 6.68 4.58
CA ARG A 154 -1.44 6.12 3.53
C ARG A 154 -2.17 6.03 2.21
N ALA A 155 -1.39 6.11 1.14
CA ALA A 155 -1.89 5.84 -0.20
C ALA A 155 -0.85 5.11 -1.04
N GLN A 156 -1.31 4.27 -1.96
CA GLN A 156 -0.48 3.51 -2.87
C GLN A 156 -1.12 3.40 -4.23
N ARG A 157 -0.32 3.50 -5.27
CA ARG A 157 -0.74 3.27 -6.65
C ARG A 157 -1.05 1.79 -6.90
N VAL A 158 -2.06 1.52 -7.70
CA VAL A 158 -2.40 0.15 -8.15
C VAL A 158 -1.81 -0.05 -9.54
N PRO A 159 -1.02 -1.11 -9.79
CA PRO A 159 -0.49 -1.38 -11.12
C PRO A 159 -1.59 -1.83 -12.10
N ASP A 160 -1.26 -1.88 -13.38
CA ASP A 160 -2.02 -2.46 -14.50
C ASP A 160 -3.40 -1.83 -14.77
N HIS A 161 -4.16 -1.49 -13.75
CA HIS A 161 -5.51 -0.91 -13.90
C HIS A 161 -5.57 0.57 -13.54
N GLY A 162 -4.45 1.11 -13.10
CA GLY A 162 -4.39 2.48 -12.62
C GLY A 162 -5.21 2.70 -11.34
N GLY A 163 -5.24 3.91 -10.86
CA GLY A 163 -5.94 4.27 -9.64
C GLY A 163 -5.09 4.06 -8.38
N TRP A 164 -5.74 4.21 -7.23
CA TRP A 164 -5.05 4.29 -5.96
C TRP A 164 -5.80 3.53 -4.88
N LEU A 165 -5.04 2.87 -4.01
CA LEU A 165 -5.52 2.38 -2.72
C LEU A 165 -5.23 3.45 -1.67
N VAL A 166 -6.26 3.87 -0.96
CA VAL A 166 -6.17 4.91 0.06
C VAL A 166 -6.66 4.35 1.39
N ILE A 167 -5.82 4.46 2.42
CA ILE A 167 -6.16 4.02 3.78
C ILE A 167 -6.49 5.26 4.61
N SER A 168 -7.68 5.30 5.19
CA SER A 168 -8.07 6.39 6.08
C SER A 168 -7.25 6.39 7.36
N ALA A 169 -7.12 7.56 7.98
CA ALA A 169 -6.60 7.67 9.34
C ALA A 169 -7.43 6.81 10.31
N ALA A 170 -6.82 6.44 11.44
CA ALA A 170 -7.50 5.67 12.46
C ALA A 170 -8.67 6.47 13.04
N ALA A 171 -9.86 5.85 13.07
CA ALA A 171 -11.07 6.41 13.65
C ALA A 171 -11.65 5.42 14.69
N PRO A 172 -12.58 5.85 15.56
CA PRO A 172 -13.24 4.95 16.50
C PRO A 172 -13.96 3.77 15.83
N ALA A 173 -14.43 3.96 14.59
CA ALA A 173 -15.04 2.91 13.78
C ALA A 173 -14.04 1.98 13.10
N GLY A 174 -12.73 2.20 13.27
CA GLY A 174 -11.66 1.51 12.56
C GLY A 174 -11.17 2.27 11.33
N ARG A 175 -10.31 1.63 10.55
CA ARG A 175 -9.77 2.14 9.28
C ARG A 175 -10.63 1.69 8.12
N THR A 176 -10.67 2.51 7.07
CA THR A 176 -11.33 2.19 5.81
C THR A 176 -10.27 2.13 4.71
N LEU A 177 -10.35 1.11 3.86
CA LEU A 177 -9.59 1.04 2.61
C LEU A 177 -10.50 1.43 1.47
N TRP A 178 -10.06 2.37 0.68
CA TRP A 178 -10.73 2.89 -0.51
C TRP A 178 -9.94 2.53 -1.77
N TRP A 179 -10.66 2.29 -2.83
CA TRP A 179 -10.11 2.33 -4.18
C TRP A 179 -10.58 3.60 -4.88
N VAL A 180 -9.64 4.36 -5.40
CA VAL A 180 -9.89 5.58 -6.18
C VAL A 180 -9.64 5.24 -7.64
N PRO A 181 -10.68 5.20 -8.51
CA PRO A 181 -10.54 4.83 -9.92
C PRO A 181 -9.77 5.89 -10.70
N PRO A 182 -8.99 5.49 -11.75
CA PRO A 182 -8.22 6.45 -12.55
C PRO A 182 -9.09 7.30 -13.49
N ASN A 183 -10.31 6.85 -13.78
CA ASN A 183 -11.23 7.49 -14.72
C ASN A 183 -12.06 8.64 -14.12
N GLY A 184 -11.77 9.09 -12.91
CA GLY A 184 -12.52 10.16 -12.24
C GLY A 184 -13.84 9.74 -11.60
N SER A 185 -14.19 8.45 -11.63
CA SER A 185 -15.34 7.94 -10.89
C SER A 185 -15.16 8.10 -9.38
N ALA A 186 -16.24 8.12 -8.63
CA ALA A 186 -16.21 8.26 -7.18
C ALA A 186 -15.39 7.16 -6.50
N PRO A 187 -14.65 7.48 -5.40
CA PRO A 187 -13.97 6.50 -4.58
C PRO A 187 -14.91 5.41 -4.08
N GLN A 188 -14.45 4.16 -4.07
CA GLN A 188 -15.20 2.99 -3.64
C GLN A 188 -14.60 2.39 -2.37
N VAL A 189 -15.45 2.03 -1.41
CA VAL A 189 -15.01 1.33 -0.19
C VAL A 189 -14.75 -0.14 -0.52
N LEU A 190 -13.52 -0.60 -0.27
CA LEU A 190 -13.13 -2.01 -0.38
C LEU A 190 -13.35 -2.75 0.93
N LEU A 191 -13.02 -2.12 2.04
CA LEU A 191 -13.30 -2.62 3.39
C LEU A 191 -13.45 -1.45 4.38
N ALA A 192 -14.20 -1.65 5.43
CA ALA A 192 -14.40 -0.68 6.50
C ALA A 192 -14.34 -1.34 7.87
N GLY A 193 -13.97 -0.56 8.88
CA GLY A 193 -13.94 -1.01 10.28
C GLY A 193 -12.76 -1.91 10.63
N ALA A 194 -11.68 -1.91 9.83
CA ALA A 194 -10.48 -2.67 10.15
C ALA A 194 -9.68 -2.03 11.29
N ASP A 195 -9.15 -2.85 12.19
CA ASP A 195 -8.26 -2.36 13.26
C ASP A 195 -6.92 -1.86 12.69
N ALA A 196 -6.42 -2.54 11.66
CA ALA A 196 -5.21 -2.20 10.92
C ALA A 196 -5.28 -2.71 9.48
N VAL A 197 -4.62 -2.01 8.56
CA VAL A 197 -4.55 -2.36 7.14
C VAL A 197 -3.10 -2.20 6.67
N ALA A 198 -2.62 -3.17 5.90
CA ALA A 198 -1.35 -3.11 5.17
C ALA A 198 -1.58 -3.44 3.71
N VAL A 199 -0.91 -2.72 2.83
CA VAL A 199 -0.91 -2.96 1.38
C VAL A 199 0.47 -3.49 0.98
N ALA A 200 0.50 -4.47 0.09
CA ALA A 200 1.75 -4.99 -0.46
C ALA A 200 2.44 -3.92 -1.32
N PRO A 201 3.78 -3.90 -1.38
CA PRO A 201 4.52 -2.90 -2.16
C PRO A 201 4.18 -2.88 -3.66
N ASP A 202 3.67 -3.99 -4.18
CA ASP A 202 3.20 -4.10 -5.56
C ASP A 202 1.75 -3.60 -5.78
N GLY A 203 1.05 -3.19 -4.71
CA GLY A 203 -0.34 -2.73 -4.77
C GLY A 203 -1.38 -3.82 -5.09
N ARG A 204 -0.97 -5.09 -5.21
CA ARG A 204 -1.84 -6.20 -5.64
C ARG A 204 -2.45 -6.99 -4.50
N GLN A 205 -2.02 -6.76 -3.27
CA GLN A 205 -2.47 -7.50 -2.11
C GLN A 205 -2.74 -6.56 -0.94
N VAL A 206 -3.69 -6.93 -0.13
CA VAL A 206 -4.02 -6.21 1.10
C VAL A 206 -4.20 -7.22 2.24
N ALA A 207 -3.70 -6.88 3.43
CA ALA A 207 -3.96 -7.60 4.66
C ALA A 207 -4.58 -6.65 5.68
N TRP A 208 -5.52 -7.16 6.47
CA TRP A 208 -6.14 -6.36 7.52
C TRP A 208 -6.47 -7.21 8.73
N ARG A 209 -6.63 -6.52 9.85
CA ARG A 209 -7.12 -7.11 11.08
C ARG A 209 -8.57 -6.72 11.30
N ASP A 210 -9.42 -7.68 11.65
CA ASP A 210 -10.79 -7.49 12.08
C ASP A 210 -11.04 -8.31 13.36
N GLY A 211 -10.93 -7.64 14.49
CA GLY A 211 -11.01 -8.26 15.81
C GLY A 211 -9.94 -9.34 16.01
N PRO A 212 -10.33 -10.61 16.26
CA PRO A 212 -9.38 -11.70 16.45
C PRO A 212 -8.83 -12.29 15.14
N ASN A 213 -9.23 -11.77 13.98
CA ASN A 213 -8.87 -12.36 12.70
C ASN A 213 -7.85 -11.51 11.96
N LEU A 214 -6.92 -12.19 11.31
CA LEU A 214 -6.06 -11.65 10.28
C LEU A 214 -6.61 -12.14 8.94
N LEU A 215 -6.84 -11.21 8.03
CA LEU A 215 -7.37 -11.49 6.70
C LEU A 215 -6.41 -10.92 5.65
N ALA A 216 -6.39 -11.54 4.47
CA ALA A 216 -5.65 -11.01 3.33
C ALA A 216 -6.37 -11.40 2.03
N ALA A 217 -6.27 -10.52 1.03
CA ALA A 217 -6.89 -10.68 -0.28
C ALA A 217 -6.02 -10.12 -1.39
N GLY A 218 -6.23 -10.58 -2.61
CA GLY A 218 -5.77 -9.89 -3.80
C GLY A 218 -6.65 -8.69 -4.11
N VAL A 219 -6.09 -7.69 -4.81
CA VAL A 219 -6.80 -6.51 -5.31
C VAL A 219 -6.81 -6.56 -6.83
N VAL A 220 -7.98 -6.65 -7.44
CA VAL A 220 -8.14 -6.65 -8.89
C VAL A 220 -9.35 -5.80 -9.26
N GLY A 221 -9.17 -4.81 -10.12
CA GLY A 221 -10.27 -3.98 -10.64
C GLY A 221 -11.12 -3.30 -9.56
N GLY A 222 -10.49 -2.88 -8.45
CA GLY A 222 -11.22 -2.30 -7.32
C GLY A 222 -12.04 -3.30 -6.50
N GLN A 223 -11.70 -4.58 -6.54
CA GLN A 223 -12.35 -5.63 -5.77
C GLN A 223 -11.33 -6.44 -4.97
N LEU A 224 -11.77 -6.93 -3.80
CA LEU A 224 -11.00 -7.88 -2.99
C LEU A 224 -11.34 -9.31 -3.43
N ILE A 225 -10.35 -10.04 -3.90
CA ILE A 225 -10.50 -11.42 -4.40
C ILE A 225 -9.71 -12.42 -3.57
N ALA A 226 -10.10 -13.69 -3.62
CA ALA A 226 -9.39 -14.81 -2.98
C ALA A 226 -9.05 -14.53 -1.50
N THR A 227 -10.02 -14.03 -0.73
CA THR A 227 -9.82 -13.69 0.68
C THR A 227 -9.49 -14.92 1.52
N ALA A 228 -8.29 -14.91 2.11
CA ALA A 228 -7.87 -15.86 3.13
C ALA A 228 -8.08 -15.28 4.52
N ARG A 229 -8.29 -16.16 5.52
CA ARG A 229 -8.53 -15.78 6.91
C ARG A 229 -7.83 -16.74 7.85
N THR A 230 -7.27 -16.21 8.94
CA THR A 230 -6.73 -17.00 10.05
C THR A 230 -7.02 -16.30 11.37
N THR A 231 -6.87 -17.00 12.49
CA THR A 231 -6.90 -16.39 13.81
C THR A 231 -5.57 -15.68 14.05
N ALA A 232 -5.62 -14.40 14.35
CA ALA A 232 -4.43 -13.62 14.66
C ALA A 232 -4.00 -13.85 16.12
N PRO A 233 -2.71 -13.92 16.42
CA PRO A 233 -2.22 -13.77 17.79
C PRO A 233 -2.73 -12.47 18.41
N ALA A 234 -2.92 -12.47 19.73
CA ALA A 234 -3.47 -11.31 20.44
C ALA A 234 -2.66 -10.04 20.15
N GLY A 235 -3.33 -8.99 19.69
CA GLY A 235 -2.68 -7.71 19.37
C GLY A 235 -1.91 -7.66 18.04
N ALA A 236 -1.73 -8.76 17.30
CA ALA A 236 -1.01 -8.76 16.04
C ALA A 236 -1.65 -7.83 15.00
N VAL A 237 -0.85 -7.01 14.34
CA VAL A 237 -1.29 -6.10 13.27
C VAL A 237 -0.48 -6.36 12.00
N PRO A 238 -1.10 -6.45 10.83
CA PRO A 238 -0.37 -6.57 9.57
C PRO A 238 0.43 -5.30 9.31
N VAL A 239 1.67 -5.45 8.85
CA VAL A 239 2.57 -4.33 8.56
C VAL A 239 3.14 -4.35 7.15
N GLY A 240 3.05 -5.48 6.44
CA GLY A 240 3.56 -5.62 5.08
C GLY A 240 3.51 -7.05 4.58
N PHE A 241 4.22 -7.29 3.49
CA PHE A 241 4.25 -8.57 2.79
C PHE A 241 5.68 -8.98 2.42
N ALA A 242 5.92 -10.29 2.35
CA ALA A 242 7.07 -10.90 1.72
C ALA A 242 6.56 -11.95 0.72
N GLY A 243 6.46 -11.59 -0.56
CA GLY A 243 5.74 -12.36 -1.55
C GLY A 243 4.24 -12.47 -1.18
N ASP A 244 3.74 -13.68 -1.03
CA ASP A 244 2.36 -13.96 -0.61
C ASP A 244 2.19 -14.06 0.93
N ALA A 245 3.28 -14.04 1.67
CA ALA A 245 3.25 -14.10 3.13
C ALA A 245 2.98 -12.72 3.74
N VAL A 246 2.06 -12.68 4.71
CA VAL A 246 1.75 -11.49 5.50
C VAL A 246 2.71 -11.40 6.68
N LEU A 247 3.34 -10.25 6.85
CA LEU A 247 4.16 -9.91 8.01
C LEU A 247 3.28 -9.19 9.03
N ALA A 248 3.17 -9.73 10.23
CA ALA A 248 2.39 -9.12 11.31
C ALA A 248 3.26 -8.84 12.53
N ARG A 249 3.14 -7.63 13.07
CA ARG A 249 3.82 -7.18 14.29
C ARG A 249 2.95 -7.41 15.50
N GLN A 250 3.55 -7.83 16.62
CA GLN A 250 2.90 -7.93 17.92
C GLN A 250 3.33 -6.78 18.84
N PRO A 251 2.49 -5.74 19.03
CA PRO A 251 2.87 -4.59 19.84
C PRO A 251 3.07 -4.91 21.32
N ALA A 252 2.25 -5.79 21.89
CA ALA A 252 2.24 -6.08 23.32
C ALA A 252 3.50 -6.80 23.83
N ASN A 253 4.02 -7.74 23.02
CA ASN A 253 5.16 -8.58 23.42
C ASN A 253 6.43 -8.27 22.63
N GLY A 254 6.35 -7.33 21.71
CA GLY A 254 7.38 -7.10 20.69
C GLY A 254 7.53 -8.30 19.75
N GLY A 255 8.07 -8.07 18.57
CA GLY A 255 8.36 -9.12 17.61
C GLY A 255 7.38 -9.21 16.46
N PHE A 256 7.61 -10.21 15.59
CA PHE A 256 6.89 -10.40 14.34
C PHE A 256 6.52 -11.87 14.15
N THR A 257 5.47 -12.08 13.37
CA THR A 257 5.07 -13.41 12.89
C THR A 257 4.84 -13.37 11.38
N VAL A 258 5.02 -14.49 10.72
CA VAL A 258 4.79 -14.67 9.28
C VAL A 258 3.58 -15.56 9.07
N TRP A 259 2.61 -15.09 8.30
CA TRP A 259 1.47 -15.88 7.89
C TRP A 259 1.54 -16.20 6.40
N ARG A 260 1.81 -17.47 6.07
CA ARG A 260 1.88 -18.00 4.70
C ARG A 260 0.50 -18.44 4.25
N ARG A 261 -0.14 -17.63 3.41
CA ARG A 261 -1.53 -17.86 2.95
C ARG A 261 -1.67 -19.11 2.07
N ALA A 262 -0.71 -19.35 1.20
CA ALA A 262 -0.73 -20.49 0.27
C ALA A 262 -0.80 -21.85 1.00
N ALA A 263 -0.22 -21.92 2.19
CA ALA A 263 -0.24 -23.14 3.01
C ALA A 263 -1.56 -23.34 3.79
N GLY A 264 -2.51 -22.39 3.74
CA GLY A 264 -3.76 -22.44 4.52
C GLY A 264 -3.54 -22.49 6.03
N GLY A 265 -2.31 -22.22 6.48
CA GLY A 265 -1.85 -22.40 7.84
C GLY A 265 -2.19 -21.23 8.77
N GLN A 266 -1.89 -21.44 10.04
CA GLN A 266 -1.89 -20.37 11.04
C GLN A 266 -0.60 -19.55 10.93
N PRO A 267 -0.59 -18.31 11.47
CA PRO A 267 0.64 -17.56 11.65
C PRO A 267 1.69 -18.36 12.39
N GLY A 268 2.95 -18.27 11.94
CA GLY A 268 4.09 -18.91 12.58
C GLY A 268 4.34 -18.41 14.01
N ALA A 269 5.36 -18.95 14.67
CA ALA A 269 5.79 -18.49 15.99
C ALA A 269 6.23 -17.03 15.96
N VAL A 270 6.08 -16.34 17.10
CA VAL A 270 6.53 -14.95 17.24
C VAL A 270 8.04 -14.89 17.39
N VAL A 271 8.69 -14.09 16.58
CA VAL A 271 10.13 -13.83 16.63
C VAL A 271 10.39 -12.51 17.35
N HIS A 272 10.77 -12.58 18.61
CA HIS A 272 10.95 -11.40 19.48
C HIS A 272 12.22 -10.58 19.19
N GLY A 273 13.19 -11.13 18.48
CA GLY A 273 14.43 -10.42 18.14
C GLY A 273 14.30 -9.40 17.02
N VAL A 274 13.21 -9.45 16.24
CA VAL A 274 12.94 -8.52 15.15
C VAL A 274 12.24 -7.28 15.71
N LEU A 275 12.80 -6.10 15.45
CA LEU A 275 12.30 -4.81 15.95
C LEU A 275 11.43 -4.07 14.92
N SER A 276 11.80 -4.17 13.64
CA SER A 276 11.07 -3.52 12.53
C SER A 276 11.31 -4.25 11.22
N VAL A 277 10.42 -4.06 10.23
CA VAL A 277 10.56 -4.53 8.86
C VAL A 277 10.26 -3.37 7.90
N TYR A 278 11.03 -3.26 6.79
CA TYR A 278 10.96 -2.13 5.86
C TYR A 278 10.53 -2.54 4.45
N GLY A 279 10.60 -3.81 4.11
CA GLY A 279 10.16 -4.32 2.82
C GLY A 279 10.87 -5.62 2.44
N ALA A 280 10.35 -6.28 1.42
CA ALA A 280 10.90 -7.51 0.87
C ALA A 280 11.79 -7.24 -0.33
N LEU A 281 12.80 -8.09 -0.49
CA LEU A 281 13.68 -8.17 -1.67
C LEU A 281 13.09 -9.21 -2.66
N PRO A 282 13.50 -9.17 -3.95
CA PRO A 282 13.01 -10.10 -4.95
C PRO A 282 13.28 -11.58 -4.64
N ASP A 283 14.31 -11.86 -3.86
CA ASP A 283 14.68 -13.22 -3.41
C ASP A 283 13.88 -13.71 -2.19
N GLY A 284 12.85 -12.98 -1.78
CA GLY A 284 11.98 -13.32 -0.64
C GLY A 284 12.55 -12.96 0.73
N ARG A 285 13.79 -12.44 0.81
CA ARG A 285 14.34 -11.90 2.05
C ARG A 285 13.67 -10.56 2.39
N VAL A 286 13.65 -10.24 3.67
CA VAL A 286 13.06 -9.01 4.21
C VAL A 286 14.17 -8.17 4.84
N VAL A 287 14.22 -6.88 4.52
CA VAL A 287 15.08 -5.93 5.21
C VAL A 287 14.39 -5.49 6.49
N GLY A 288 15.07 -5.63 7.62
CA GLY A 288 14.53 -5.26 8.92
C GLY A 288 15.59 -4.85 9.93
N LEU A 289 15.15 -4.55 11.13
CA LEU A 289 16.01 -4.34 12.30
C LEU A 289 15.87 -5.51 13.25
N VAL A 290 16.99 -5.91 13.82
CA VAL A 290 17.08 -6.90 14.88
C VAL A 290 17.83 -6.34 16.09
N SER A 291 17.52 -6.85 17.26
CA SER A 291 18.29 -6.57 18.48
C SER A 291 19.53 -7.47 18.52
N ALA A 292 20.69 -6.92 18.23
CA ALA A 292 21.96 -7.67 18.13
C ALA A 292 23.15 -6.93 18.74
N GLY A 293 24.29 -7.61 18.86
CA GLY A 293 25.53 -7.04 19.40
C GLY A 293 25.62 -7.10 20.92
N THR A 294 26.78 -6.67 21.43
CA THR A 294 27.04 -6.55 22.88
C THR A 294 27.65 -5.17 23.14
N PRO A 295 26.92 -4.24 23.78
CA PRO A 295 25.53 -4.36 24.24
C PRO A 295 24.51 -4.51 23.11
N ARG A 296 23.33 -5.03 23.40
CA ARG A 296 22.24 -5.18 22.42
C ARG A 296 21.81 -3.81 21.91
N ARG A 297 21.77 -3.67 20.58
CA ARG A 297 21.33 -2.45 19.88
C ARG A 297 20.59 -2.79 18.59
N PRO A 298 19.80 -1.84 18.03
CA PRO A 298 19.22 -2.04 16.72
C PRO A 298 20.28 -2.19 15.65
N CYS A 299 20.24 -3.30 14.91
CA CYS A 299 21.15 -3.59 13.80
C CYS A 299 20.31 -3.94 12.57
N LEU A 300 20.75 -3.52 11.38
CA LEU A 300 20.11 -3.92 10.13
C LEU A 300 20.34 -5.42 9.90
N ALA A 301 19.31 -6.07 9.35
CA ALA A 301 19.38 -7.49 9.03
C ALA A 301 18.64 -7.80 7.72
N LEU A 302 19.15 -8.82 7.02
CA LEU A 302 18.41 -9.56 6.02
C LEU A 302 17.76 -10.75 6.71
N LEU A 303 16.43 -10.78 6.70
CA LEU A 303 15.62 -11.77 7.37
C LEU A 303 15.05 -12.73 6.33
N ASP A 304 15.02 -14.02 6.62
CA ASP A 304 14.44 -15.05 5.76
C ASP A 304 12.98 -15.29 6.13
N ALA A 305 12.04 -14.82 5.27
CA ALA A 305 10.62 -15.01 5.51
C ALA A 305 10.19 -16.49 5.43
N ALA A 306 10.92 -17.33 4.70
CA ALA A 306 10.65 -18.77 4.64
C ALA A 306 11.04 -19.47 5.94
N ARG A 307 11.96 -18.92 6.72
CA ARG A 307 12.41 -19.41 8.03
C ARG A 307 11.97 -18.49 9.18
N ASP A 308 10.71 -18.04 9.15
CA ASP A 308 10.09 -17.22 10.17
C ASP A 308 10.92 -16.00 10.59
N LEU A 309 11.44 -15.26 9.60
CA LEU A 309 12.28 -14.07 9.80
C LEU A 309 13.62 -14.35 10.53
N ALA A 310 14.14 -15.58 10.43
CA ALA A 310 15.47 -15.86 10.94
C ALA A 310 16.49 -14.93 10.26
N PRO A 311 17.40 -14.27 11.02
CA PRO A 311 18.42 -13.43 10.43
C PRO A 311 19.38 -14.26 9.56
N ALA A 312 19.38 -14.02 8.26
CA ALA A 312 20.35 -14.59 7.34
C ALA A 312 21.68 -13.82 7.38
N ARG A 313 21.59 -12.52 7.67
CA ARG A 313 22.73 -11.61 7.77
C ARG A 313 22.37 -10.46 8.71
N THR A 314 23.34 -10.01 9.51
CA THR A 314 23.17 -8.87 10.43
C THR A 314 24.40 -7.98 10.37
N ALA A 315 24.17 -6.67 10.25
CA ALA A 315 25.20 -5.67 10.25
C ALA A 315 24.85 -4.52 11.21
N CYS A 316 25.72 -4.31 12.19
CA CYS A 316 25.59 -3.24 13.16
C CYS A 316 26.54 -2.09 12.76
N GLY A 317 26.06 -0.88 12.76
CA GLY A 317 26.82 0.31 12.39
C GLY A 317 26.17 1.56 12.98
N PRO A 318 25.40 2.31 12.18
CA PRO A 318 24.78 3.54 12.63
C PRO A 318 23.75 3.28 13.73
N GLU A 319 23.52 4.29 14.55
CA GLU A 319 22.43 4.30 15.54
C GLU A 319 21.11 4.52 14.83
N LEU A 320 20.26 3.48 14.79
CA LEU A 320 18.98 3.48 14.08
C LEU A 320 17.80 3.60 15.05
N ALA A 321 16.75 4.31 14.63
CA ALA A 321 15.49 4.36 15.34
C ALA A 321 14.70 3.05 15.15
N THR A 322 13.85 2.73 16.13
CA THR A 322 12.99 1.54 16.09
C THR A 322 11.51 1.88 15.88
N ASP A 323 11.24 3.06 15.32
CA ASP A 323 9.90 3.57 15.05
C ASP A 323 9.17 2.84 13.91
N GLY A 324 9.91 2.06 13.11
CA GLY A 324 9.37 1.31 11.97
C GLY A 324 9.13 2.17 10.72
N LEU A 325 9.57 3.44 10.76
CA LEU A 325 9.47 4.33 9.60
C LEU A 325 10.67 4.14 8.69
N GLY A 326 10.39 3.94 7.42
CA GLY A 326 11.40 3.74 6.38
C GLY A 326 10.83 3.08 5.15
N GLY A 327 11.65 3.00 4.10
CA GLY A 327 11.27 2.36 2.85
C GLY A 327 12.46 2.05 1.98
N ILE A 328 12.36 0.95 1.24
CA ILE A 328 13.39 0.46 0.31
C ILE A 328 13.15 1.06 -1.06
N SER A 329 14.22 1.49 -1.74
CA SER A 329 14.15 1.97 -3.13
C SER A 329 13.71 0.85 -4.09
N ARG A 330 13.18 1.26 -5.24
CA ARG A 330 12.70 0.33 -6.26
C ARG A 330 13.79 -0.61 -6.79
N ASP A 331 15.02 -0.10 -6.94
CA ASP A 331 16.20 -0.89 -7.33
C ASP A 331 16.77 -1.76 -6.20
N ARG A 332 16.15 -1.73 -5.00
CA ARG A 332 16.55 -2.49 -3.80
C ARG A 332 17.96 -2.17 -3.28
N ARG A 333 18.53 -1.08 -3.74
CA ARG A 333 19.86 -0.64 -3.33
C ARG A 333 19.83 0.19 -2.05
N TRP A 334 18.82 1.05 -1.90
CA TRP A 334 18.78 2.05 -0.85
C TRP A 334 17.66 1.77 0.15
N LEU A 335 17.95 2.03 1.41
CA LEU A 335 16.95 2.12 2.47
C LEU A 335 17.01 3.53 3.05
N LEU A 336 15.88 4.23 3.07
CA LEU A 336 15.71 5.47 3.82
C LEU A 336 15.02 5.14 5.14
N ILE A 337 15.62 5.54 6.28
CA ILE A 337 15.20 5.16 7.64
C ILE A 337 15.53 6.28 8.62
N ASN A 338 14.86 6.34 9.77
CA ASN A 338 15.23 7.25 10.84
C ASN A 338 16.48 6.77 11.61
N GLY A 339 17.38 7.71 11.88
CA GLY A 339 18.42 7.55 12.87
C GLY A 339 17.90 7.82 14.29
N ALA A 340 18.60 7.30 15.30
CA ALA A 340 18.24 7.53 16.70
C ALA A 340 18.32 9.02 17.11
N ARG A 341 19.11 9.81 16.42
CA ARG A 341 19.35 11.25 16.70
C ARG A 341 18.46 12.21 15.89
N LYS A 342 17.21 11.82 15.59
CA LYS A 342 16.20 12.67 14.96
C LYS A 342 16.53 13.18 13.55
N GLY A 343 17.20 12.40 12.73
CA GLY A 343 17.42 12.68 11.30
C GLY A 343 17.20 11.45 10.47
N ALA A 344 16.90 11.62 9.19
CA ALA A 344 16.86 10.52 8.24
C ALA A 344 18.29 10.07 7.88
N LEU A 345 18.44 8.79 7.64
CA LEU A 345 19.65 8.15 7.16
C LEU A 345 19.36 7.41 5.86
N LEU A 346 20.20 7.59 4.86
CA LEU A 346 20.22 6.81 3.65
C LEU A 346 21.27 5.69 3.80
N VAL A 347 20.87 4.45 3.65
CA VAL A 347 21.73 3.26 3.81
C VAL A 347 21.86 2.53 2.49
N ASP A 348 23.11 2.20 2.08
CA ASP A 348 23.37 1.34 0.92
C ASP A 348 23.26 -0.13 1.35
N LEU A 349 22.20 -0.81 0.91
CA LEU A 349 21.94 -2.22 1.25
C LEU A 349 22.95 -3.19 0.67
N ARG A 350 23.75 -2.80 -0.32
CA ARG A 350 24.84 -3.64 -0.86
C ARG A 350 26.00 -3.78 0.13
N THR A 351 26.13 -2.83 1.06
CA THR A 351 27.21 -2.82 2.04
C THR A 351 26.89 -3.62 3.31
N LEU A 352 25.72 -4.25 3.40
CA LEU A 352 25.30 -5.07 4.56
C LEU A 352 26.22 -6.26 4.85
N GLU A 353 27.19 -6.53 3.99
CA GLU A 353 28.13 -7.66 4.17
C GLU A 353 29.30 -7.35 5.11
N THR A 354 29.72 -6.10 5.18
CA THR A 354 30.94 -5.70 5.89
C THR A 354 30.70 -4.60 6.91
N THR A 355 30.30 -3.44 6.43
CA THR A 355 30.02 -2.26 7.27
C THR A 355 28.88 -1.50 6.65
N VAL A 356 27.86 -1.18 7.46
CA VAL A 356 26.71 -0.42 6.98
C VAL A 356 27.16 1.01 6.67
N ALA A 357 27.21 1.36 5.40
CA ALA A 357 27.41 2.73 4.97
C ALA A 357 26.08 3.48 5.10
N ALA A 358 26.02 4.48 5.96
CA ALA A 358 24.86 5.33 6.17
C ALA A 358 25.24 6.79 6.04
N HIS A 359 24.43 7.54 5.30
CA HIS A 359 24.64 8.95 5.02
C HIS A 359 23.49 9.77 5.62
N PRO A 360 23.76 10.90 6.28
CA PRO A 360 22.71 11.81 6.73
C PRO A 360 21.82 12.25 5.55
N ALA A 361 20.53 12.06 5.68
CA ALA A 361 19.55 12.27 4.60
C ALA A 361 18.47 13.31 4.94
N GLY A 362 18.80 14.28 5.79
CA GLY A 362 17.95 15.41 6.12
C GLY A 362 17.02 15.17 7.31
N PRO A 363 15.86 15.85 7.34
CA PRO A 363 14.89 15.75 8.44
C PRO A 363 14.35 14.36 8.62
N ALA A 364 13.93 14.03 9.86
CA ALA A 364 13.34 12.73 10.18
C ALA A 364 12.01 12.50 9.44
N LEU A 365 11.78 11.25 9.09
CA LEU A 365 10.51 10.77 8.57
C LEU A 365 9.44 10.75 9.69
N VAL A 366 8.24 11.17 9.36
CA VAL A 366 7.08 11.06 10.27
C VAL A 366 5.94 10.22 9.67
N ALA A 367 6.10 9.83 8.41
CA ALA A 367 5.14 9.03 7.66
C ALA A 367 5.86 8.07 6.68
N ALA A 368 5.10 7.43 5.81
CA ALA A 368 5.63 6.54 4.79
C ALA A 368 6.59 7.27 3.83
N VAL A 369 7.56 6.52 3.33
CA VAL A 369 8.48 6.93 2.27
C VAL A 369 7.95 6.41 0.95
N ALA A 370 7.96 7.24 -0.08
CA ALA A 370 7.72 6.81 -1.45
C ALA A 370 8.96 7.02 -2.31
N TRP A 371 9.20 6.09 -3.23
CA TRP A 371 10.32 6.14 -4.16
C TRP A 371 9.83 6.35 -5.58
N THR A 372 10.40 7.31 -6.28
CA THR A 372 10.12 7.53 -7.70
C THR A 372 10.78 6.45 -8.56
N PRO A 373 10.32 6.24 -9.81
CA PRO A 373 11.02 5.38 -10.76
C PRO A 373 12.47 5.80 -11.04
N ALA A 374 12.76 7.09 -10.88
CA ALA A 374 14.12 7.63 -11.01
C ALA A 374 15.02 7.42 -9.77
N GLY A 375 14.54 6.70 -8.75
CA GLY A 375 15.30 6.40 -7.55
C GLY A 375 15.42 7.56 -6.55
N VAL A 376 14.53 8.54 -6.63
CA VAL A 376 14.43 9.65 -5.65
C VAL A 376 13.43 9.25 -4.58
N ALA A 377 13.78 9.41 -3.29
CA ALA A 377 12.83 9.22 -2.20
C ALA A 377 12.13 10.53 -1.85
N LEU A 378 10.85 10.44 -1.57
CA LEU A 378 10.01 11.53 -1.07
C LEU A 378 9.40 11.13 0.27
N HIS A 379 9.46 12.02 1.24
CA HIS A 379 8.78 11.87 2.53
C HIS A 379 8.36 13.22 3.08
N VAL A 380 7.53 13.22 4.11
CA VAL A 380 7.09 14.42 4.81
C VAL A 380 7.77 14.49 6.16
N ASP A 381 8.26 15.68 6.53
CA ASP A 381 8.88 15.95 7.81
C ASP A 381 7.85 16.31 8.90
N ALA A 382 8.32 16.56 10.13
CA ALA A 382 7.47 16.89 11.27
C ALA A 382 6.69 18.21 11.10
N THR A 383 7.11 19.08 10.18
CA THR A 383 6.47 20.36 9.89
C THR A 383 5.49 20.29 8.71
N GLY A 384 5.23 19.09 8.17
CA GLY A 384 4.36 18.89 7.02
C GLY A 384 5.01 19.25 5.67
N ARG A 385 6.32 19.47 5.64
CA ARG A 385 7.05 19.84 4.43
C ARG A 385 7.56 18.61 3.70
N LEU A 386 7.56 18.68 2.38
CA LEU A 386 8.07 17.61 1.52
C LEU A 386 9.60 17.66 1.45
N VAL A 387 10.23 16.53 1.74
CA VAL A 387 11.67 16.34 1.64
C VAL A 387 11.97 15.45 0.45
N ARG A 388 12.89 15.89 -0.41
CA ARG A 388 13.37 15.14 -1.57
C ARG A 388 14.78 14.63 -1.31
N VAL A 389 14.94 13.31 -1.29
CA VAL A 389 16.23 12.65 -1.05
C VAL A 389 16.72 12.03 -2.36
N ARG A 390 17.82 12.55 -2.90
CA ARG A 390 18.52 12.02 -4.07
C ARG A 390 19.74 11.25 -3.60
N PRO A 391 19.78 9.92 -3.75
CA PRO A 391 20.87 9.11 -3.21
C PRO A 391 22.26 9.52 -3.68
N ASP A 392 22.41 9.83 -4.96
CA ASP A 392 23.67 10.28 -5.56
C ASP A 392 24.22 11.55 -4.90
N ARG A 393 23.34 12.52 -4.63
CA ARG A 393 23.70 13.79 -3.99
C ARG A 393 23.97 13.62 -2.50
N VAL A 394 23.17 12.79 -1.82
CA VAL A 394 23.39 12.49 -0.39
C VAL A 394 24.72 11.78 -0.18
N VAL A 395 25.08 10.84 -1.05
CA VAL A 395 26.40 10.18 -1.01
C VAL A 395 27.53 11.17 -1.31
N ALA A 396 27.30 12.16 -2.16
CA ALA A 396 28.22 13.27 -2.41
C ALA A 396 28.32 14.29 -1.26
N GLY A 397 27.53 14.12 -0.18
CA GLY A 397 27.56 14.97 1.02
C GLY A 397 26.55 16.13 1.00
N GLU A 398 25.63 16.18 0.02
CA GLU A 398 24.57 17.18 0.03
C GLU A 398 23.48 16.81 1.05
N THR A 399 23.05 17.80 1.83
CA THR A 399 21.93 17.62 2.78
C THR A 399 20.61 17.96 2.11
N PRO A 400 19.63 17.02 2.04
CA PRO A 400 18.30 17.31 1.53
C PRO A 400 17.58 18.38 2.35
N THR A 401 16.88 19.27 1.65
CA THR A 401 16.10 20.33 2.25
C THR A 401 14.60 20.05 2.12
N ALA A 402 13.84 20.52 3.09
CA ALA A 402 12.39 20.44 3.07
C ALA A 402 11.78 21.64 2.32
N SER A 403 10.75 21.41 1.52
CA SER A 403 10.02 22.41 0.75
C SER A 403 8.54 22.39 1.09
N SER A 404 7.88 23.54 1.07
CA SER A 404 6.42 23.61 1.21
C SER A 404 5.74 22.91 0.03
N VAL A 405 4.57 22.34 0.32
CA VAL A 405 3.67 21.79 -0.70
C VAL A 405 2.60 22.82 -0.98
N ASP A 406 2.35 23.10 -2.27
CA ASP A 406 1.33 24.05 -2.66
C ASP A 406 -0.06 23.59 -2.23
N GLY A 407 -0.85 24.53 -1.70
CA GLY A 407 -2.21 24.27 -1.26
C GLY A 407 -2.33 23.45 0.03
N ALA A 408 -1.21 23.10 0.68
CA ALA A 408 -1.24 22.55 2.03
C ALA A 408 -1.37 23.69 3.06
N THR A 409 -2.34 23.58 3.96
CA THR A 409 -2.42 24.46 5.12
C THR A 409 -1.45 23.98 6.21
N PRO A 410 -1.04 24.83 7.18
CA PRO A 410 -0.13 24.42 8.26
C PRO A 410 -0.60 23.21 9.07
N ASP A 411 -1.92 23.00 9.13
CA ASP A 411 -2.54 21.90 9.89
C ASP A 411 -2.72 20.61 9.04
N GLU A 412 -2.56 20.70 7.72
CA GLU A 412 -2.67 19.58 6.81
C GLU A 412 -1.31 18.95 6.56
N ARG A 413 -1.21 17.67 6.86
CA ARG A 413 -0.02 16.90 6.54
C ARG A 413 -0.21 16.21 5.20
N PRO A 414 0.58 16.54 4.17
CA PRO A 414 0.53 15.85 2.90
C PRO A 414 0.86 14.36 3.05
N VAL A 415 0.25 13.52 2.23
CA VAL A 415 0.54 12.08 2.16
C VAL A 415 1.16 11.80 0.79
N VAL A 416 2.38 11.30 0.79
CA VAL A 416 3.05 10.86 -0.44
C VAL A 416 2.46 9.51 -0.85
N VAL A 417 2.01 9.42 -2.09
CA VAL A 417 1.48 8.16 -2.63
C VAL A 417 2.65 7.26 -3.02
N ALA A 418 2.73 6.09 -2.41
CA ALA A 418 3.73 5.10 -2.78
C ALA A 418 3.49 4.60 -4.21
N ASP A 419 4.55 4.56 -5.02
CA ASP A 419 4.50 3.92 -6.33
C ASP A 419 4.69 2.40 -6.18
N THR A 420 4.20 1.66 -7.16
CA THR A 420 4.32 0.21 -7.14
C THR A 420 5.75 -0.24 -7.38
N LEU A 421 6.22 -1.11 -6.51
CA LEU A 421 7.48 -1.81 -6.70
C LEU A 421 7.19 -3.01 -7.63
N SER A 422 7.47 -2.85 -8.91
CA SER A 422 7.39 -3.95 -9.89
C SER A 422 8.68 -4.77 -9.89
#